data_02275af1d2aae2d686cb29e985d364cc
#
_entry.id   02275af1d2aae2d686cb29e985d364cc
#
_cell.length_a   1.000
_cell.length_b   1.000
_cell.length_c   1.000
_cell.angle_alpha   90.00
_cell.angle_beta   90.00
_cell.angle_gamma   90.00
#
_symmetry.space_group_name_H-M   'P 1'
#
loop_
_entity.id
_entity.type
_entity.pdbx_description
1 polymer ?
#
loop_
_entity_poly.entity_id
_entity_poly.type
_entity_poly.pdbx_seq_one_letter_code
_entity_poly.pdbx_strand_id
1 'polypeptide(L)'
;MDNIYTLGIDIGSTASKCVMLRDGKEIVSKSLISVGAGTSGPQRAIAEVLESAGMTREQMAYVLATGYGRNSLEGIADHQMSELSCHAKGASFLFPDVHTVIDIGGQDVKVLQVENGVMTNFVMNDKCAAGTGRFLDVMARVLEVKVEELGDLAAKSTKDAVSYTHLTLPTILLV
;
A
#
# COMPACT_ATOMS: atom_id res chain seq x y z
N MET A 1 31.88 -1.85 -10.53
CA MET A 1 31.14 -1.01 -9.55
C MET A 1 30.41 -1.94 -8.65
N ASP A 2 30.50 -1.76 -7.35
CA ASP A 2 29.78 -2.60 -6.41
C ASP A 2 28.28 -2.27 -6.48
N ASN A 3 27.41 -3.28 -6.42
CA ASN A 3 25.97 -3.10 -6.45
C ASN A 3 25.49 -2.34 -5.20
N ILE A 4 24.59 -1.41 -5.38
CA ILE A 4 23.98 -0.62 -4.29
C ILE A 4 22.65 -1.25 -3.90
N TYR A 5 22.53 -1.71 -2.66
CA TYR A 5 21.28 -2.29 -2.13
C TYR A 5 20.56 -1.30 -1.24
N THR A 6 19.25 -1.18 -1.43
CA THR A 6 18.37 -0.32 -0.63
C THR A 6 17.14 -1.09 -0.18
N LEU A 7 16.59 -0.72 0.98
CA LEU A 7 15.43 -1.38 1.57
C LEU A 7 14.32 -0.35 1.83
N GLY A 8 13.15 -0.60 1.25
CA GLY A 8 11.91 0.11 1.57
C GLY A 8 11.06 -0.71 2.53
N ILE A 9 10.55 -0.08 3.59
CA ILE A 9 9.72 -0.71 4.62
C ILE A 9 8.43 0.07 4.76
N ASP A 10 7.29 -0.56 4.45
CA ASP A 10 5.96 0.02 4.65
C ASP A 10 5.24 -0.69 5.80
N ILE A 11 5.02 0.05 6.89
CA ILE A 11 4.27 -0.43 8.06
C ILE A 11 2.87 0.17 8.03
N GLY A 12 1.96 -0.55 7.38
CA GLY A 12 0.56 -0.19 7.36
C GLY A 12 -0.17 -0.59 8.65
N SER A 13 -1.45 -0.23 8.75
CA SER A 13 -2.32 -0.61 9.87
C SER A 13 -2.66 -2.11 9.88
N THR A 14 -2.73 -2.74 8.72
CA THR A 14 -3.17 -4.14 8.53
C THR A 14 -2.09 -5.07 8.04
N ALA A 15 -1.00 -4.55 7.46
CA ALA A 15 0.09 -5.34 6.91
C ALA A 15 1.43 -4.62 7.00
N SER A 16 2.52 -5.40 7.09
CA SER A 16 3.90 -4.95 7.02
C SER A 16 4.55 -5.49 5.76
N LYS A 17 5.21 -4.64 4.99
CA LYS A 17 5.78 -5.01 3.68
C LYS A 17 7.20 -4.47 3.58
N CYS A 18 8.06 -5.24 2.93
CA CYS A 18 9.42 -4.79 2.62
C CYS A 18 9.74 -5.10 1.15
N VAL A 19 10.55 -4.25 0.54
CA VAL A 19 11.09 -4.45 -0.80
C VAL A 19 12.57 -4.07 -0.79
N MET A 20 13.42 -4.98 -1.24
CA MET A 20 14.83 -4.75 -1.45
C MET A 20 15.10 -4.50 -2.92
N LEU A 21 15.77 -3.40 -3.22
CA LEU A 21 16.17 -3.03 -4.57
C LEU A 21 17.70 -3.09 -4.72
N ARG A 22 18.16 -3.53 -5.89
CA ARG A 22 19.51 -3.37 -6.39
C ARG A 22 19.54 -2.22 -7.38
N ASP A 23 20.49 -1.30 -7.21
CA ASP A 23 20.75 -0.14 -8.07
C ASP A 23 19.49 0.72 -8.30
N GLY A 24 18.58 0.75 -7.31
CA GLY A 24 17.35 1.53 -7.32
C GLY A 24 16.27 1.06 -8.30
N LYS A 25 16.42 -0.10 -8.93
CA LYS A 25 15.53 -0.57 -10.01
C LYS A 25 15.12 -2.02 -9.89
N GLU A 26 16.06 -2.92 -9.64
CA GLU A 26 15.80 -4.35 -9.64
C GLU A 26 15.29 -4.82 -8.29
N ILE A 27 14.15 -5.48 -8.26
CA ILE A 27 13.62 -6.11 -7.04
C ILE A 27 14.40 -7.39 -6.78
N VAL A 28 15.19 -7.40 -5.70
CA VAL A 28 15.98 -8.57 -5.26
C VAL A 28 15.14 -9.49 -4.38
N SER A 29 14.40 -8.90 -3.45
CA SER A 29 13.55 -9.62 -2.51
C SER A 29 12.38 -8.75 -2.07
N LYS A 30 11.30 -9.39 -1.64
CA LYS A 30 10.12 -8.73 -1.07
C LYS A 30 9.48 -9.61 -0.01
N SER A 31 8.83 -8.98 0.97
CA SER A 31 8.05 -9.67 1.99
C SER A 31 6.71 -8.98 2.22
N LEU A 32 5.71 -9.74 2.63
CA LEU A 32 4.37 -9.28 2.99
C LEU A 32 3.86 -10.08 4.18
N ILE A 33 3.70 -9.43 5.32
CA ILE A 33 3.13 -10.02 6.52
C ILE A 33 1.78 -9.38 6.80
N SER A 34 0.71 -10.17 6.86
CA SER A 34 -0.69 -9.71 7.06
C SER A 34 -1.00 -9.28 8.50
N VAL A 35 -0.04 -8.62 9.17
CA VAL A 35 -0.22 -7.90 10.43
C VAL A 35 0.64 -6.63 10.40
N GLY A 36 0.07 -5.54 10.90
CA GLY A 36 0.62 -4.20 10.73
C GLY A 36 1.25 -3.63 12.00
N ALA A 37 1.16 -2.32 12.11
CA ALA A 37 1.73 -1.54 13.21
C ALA A 37 1.29 -2.05 14.60
N GLY A 38 2.19 -1.94 15.58
CA GLY A 38 1.95 -2.38 16.96
C GLY A 38 2.00 -3.89 17.18
N THR A 39 2.42 -4.67 16.19
CA THR A 39 2.56 -6.14 16.26
C THR A 39 3.99 -6.58 15.96
N SER A 40 4.24 -7.90 15.89
CA SER A 40 5.51 -8.47 15.41
C SER A 40 5.67 -8.42 13.88
N GLY A 41 4.67 -7.89 13.15
CA GLY A 41 4.67 -7.84 11.69
C GLY A 41 5.90 -7.15 11.09
N PRO A 42 6.24 -5.94 11.55
CA PRO A 42 7.40 -5.20 11.04
C PRO A 42 8.71 -5.98 11.12
N GLN A 43 9.02 -6.55 12.30
CA GLN A 43 10.24 -7.31 12.51
C GLN A 43 10.28 -8.58 11.65
N ARG A 44 9.14 -9.26 11.52
CA ARG A 44 9.03 -10.45 10.68
C ARG A 44 9.22 -10.12 9.20
N ALA A 45 8.62 -9.02 8.72
CA ALA A 45 8.77 -8.60 7.32
C ALA A 45 10.23 -8.26 6.98
N ILE A 46 10.92 -7.55 7.91
CA ILE A 46 12.34 -7.22 7.74
C ILE A 46 13.21 -8.48 7.76
N ALA A 47 12.97 -9.38 8.70
CA ALA A 47 13.74 -10.63 8.79
C ALA A 47 13.55 -11.47 7.50
N GLU A 48 12.30 -11.64 7.04
CA GLU A 48 11.98 -12.44 5.85
C GLU A 48 12.63 -11.88 4.58
N VAL A 49 12.58 -10.55 4.37
CA VAL A 49 13.17 -9.94 3.16
C VAL A 49 14.68 -10.07 3.13
N LEU A 50 15.34 -9.93 4.28
CA LEU A 50 16.80 -10.07 4.41
C LEU A 50 17.24 -11.52 4.25
N GLU A 51 16.56 -12.44 4.93
CA GLU A 51 16.83 -13.88 4.84
C GLU A 51 16.65 -14.40 3.42
N SER A 52 15.56 -14.02 2.74
CA SER A 52 15.29 -14.43 1.35
C SER A 52 16.34 -13.93 0.37
N ALA A 53 16.98 -12.80 0.67
CA ALA A 53 18.09 -12.25 -0.13
C ALA A 53 19.45 -12.80 0.28
N GLY A 54 19.56 -13.51 1.43
CA GLY A 54 20.83 -13.91 2.01
C GLY A 54 21.70 -12.72 2.44
N MET A 55 21.09 -11.61 2.86
CA MET A 55 21.75 -10.35 3.18
C MET A 55 21.45 -9.88 4.60
N THR A 56 22.25 -8.93 5.10
CA THR A 56 22.07 -8.30 6.39
C THR A 56 21.72 -6.81 6.25
N ARG A 57 21.27 -6.18 7.36
CA ARG A 57 20.94 -4.73 7.38
C ARG A 57 22.15 -3.86 7.03
N GLU A 58 23.34 -4.25 7.48
CA GLU A 58 24.60 -3.51 7.29
C GLU A 58 25.03 -3.44 5.83
N GLN A 59 24.53 -4.35 5.00
CA GLN A 59 24.80 -4.36 3.55
C GLN A 59 23.85 -3.43 2.78
N MET A 60 22.82 -2.87 3.44
CA MET A 60 21.93 -1.89 2.85
C MET A 60 22.58 -0.50 2.90
N ALA A 61 22.78 0.10 1.73
CA ALA A 61 23.29 1.46 1.61
C ALA A 61 22.30 2.49 2.16
N TYR A 62 21.00 2.18 2.10
CA TYR A 62 19.95 3.05 2.59
C TYR A 62 18.66 2.28 2.93
N VAL A 63 18.01 2.65 4.03
CA VAL A 63 16.74 2.09 4.46
C VAL A 63 15.73 3.21 4.67
N LEU A 64 14.60 3.12 3.98
CA LEU A 64 13.51 4.08 4.07
C LEU A 64 12.28 3.43 4.69
N ALA A 65 11.70 4.08 5.70
CA ALA A 65 10.46 3.67 6.32
C ALA A 65 9.28 4.55 5.87
N THR A 66 8.14 3.91 5.65
CA THR A 66 6.87 4.58 5.33
C THR A 66 5.68 3.87 6.00
N GLY A 67 4.47 4.34 5.73
CA GLY A 67 3.24 3.83 6.29
C GLY A 67 2.89 4.44 7.65
N TYR A 68 1.75 4.02 8.17
CA TYR A 68 1.20 4.51 9.43
C TYR A 68 2.14 4.27 10.63
N GLY A 69 2.80 3.10 10.64
CA GLY A 69 3.70 2.68 11.72
C GLY A 69 5.18 3.07 11.52
N ARG A 70 5.55 3.91 10.54
CA ARG A 70 6.94 4.25 10.23
C ARG A 70 7.76 4.72 11.42
N ASN A 71 7.13 5.42 12.37
CA ASN A 71 7.81 5.94 13.56
C ASN A 71 8.31 4.82 14.51
N SER A 72 7.75 3.60 14.41
CA SER A 72 8.23 2.46 15.21
C SER A 72 9.56 1.87 14.73
N LEU A 73 10.08 2.36 13.60
CA LEU A 73 11.35 1.94 13.00
C LEU A 73 12.50 2.93 13.25
N GLU A 74 12.35 3.78 14.26
CA GLU A 74 13.44 4.66 14.70
C GLU A 74 14.67 3.83 15.11
N GLY A 75 15.84 4.18 14.56
CA GLY A 75 17.09 3.42 14.74
C GLY A 75 17.27 2.23 13.78
N ILE A 76 16.24 1.87 12.98
CA ILE A 76 16.34 0.85 11.94
C ILE A 76 16.40 1.50 10.56
N ALA A 77 15.52 2.47 10.31
CA ALA A 77 15.48 3.22 9.06
C ALA A 77 16.35 4.46 9.12
N ASP A 78 17.05 4.74 8.03
CA ASP A 78 17.87 5.94 7.87
C ASP A 78 17.01 7.20 7.66
N HIS A 79 15.82 7.02 7.06
CA HIS A 79 14.87 8.10 6.81
C HIS A 79 13.42 7.62 6.83
N GLN A 80 12.51 8.54 7.07
CA GLN A 80 11.07 8.31 7.03
C GLN A 80 10.42 9.23 6.00
N MET A 81 9.47 8.69 5.24
CA MET A 81 8.73 9.43 4.22
C MET A 81 7.22 9.13 4.33
N SER A 82 6.38 10.07 3.89
CA SER A 82 4.95 9.83 3.83
C SER A 82 4.61 8.73 2.82
N GLU A 83 3.62 7.90 3.13
CA GLU A 83 3.17 6.85 2.20
C GLU A 83 2.65 7.45 0.89
N LEU A 84 2.02 8.62 0.92
CA LEU A 84 1.54 9.31 -0.27
C LEU A 84 2.68 9.62 -1.26
N SER A 85 3.79 10.13 -0.73
CA SER A 85 4.99 10.41 -1.55
C SER A 85 5.62 9.13 -2.09
N CYS A 86 5.65 8.06 -1.29
CA CYS A 86 6.15 6.76 -1.72
C CYS A 86 5.27 6.15 -2.81
N HIS A 87 3.93 6.21 -2.66
CA HIS A 87 2.98 5.72 -3.66
C HIS A 87 3.09 6.50 -4.99
N ALA A 88 3.15 7.83 -4.93
CA ALA A 88 3.34 8.65 -6.13
C ALA A 88 4.64 8.29 -6.86
N LYS A 89 5.73 8.15 -6.12
CA LYS A 89 7.04 7.80 -6.67
C LYS A 89 7.07 6.40 -7.26
N GLY A 90 6.55 5.42 -6.52
CA GLY A 90 6.48 4.02 -6.96
C GLY A 90 5.58 3.84 -8.19
N ALA A 91 4.40 4.48 -8.20
CA ALA A 91 3.50 4.43 -9.34
C ALA A 91 4.14 5.06 -10.58
N SER A 92 4.81 6.20 -10.44
CA SER A 92 5.51 6.84 -11.57
C SER A 92 6.72 6.06 -12.06
N PHE A 93 7.36 5.28 -11.19
CA PHE A 93 8.44 4.38 -11.59
C PHE A 93 7.93 3.23 -12.47
N LEU A 94 6.75 2.67 -12.13
CA LEU A 94 6.12 1.58 -12.88
C LEU A 94 5.38 2.07 -14.12
N PHE A 95 4.79 3.26 -14.04
CA PHE A 95 3.95 3.88 -15.08
C PHE A 95 4.40 5.34 -15.25
N PRO A 96 5.40 5.62 -16.12
CA PRO A 96 5.98 6.96 -16.24
C PRO A 96 4.99 8.08 -16.56
N ASP A 97 3.90 7.75 -17.27
CA ASP A 97 2.87 8.71 -17.67
C ASP A 97 1.66 8.75 -16.71
N VAL A 98 1.80 8.21 -15.50
CA VAL A 98 0.70 8.24 -14.53
C VAL A 98 0.44 9.67 -14.02
N HIS A 99 -0.82 10.10 -14.07
CA HIS A 99 -1.27 11.38 -13.56
C HIS A 99 -2.19 11.25 -12.34
N THR A 100 -2.86 10.10 -12.20
CA THR A 100 -3.77 9.83 -11.09
C THR A 100 -3.51 8.44 -10.53
N VAL A 101 -3.33 8.35 -9.23
CA VAL A 101 -3.19 7.09 -8.49
C VAL A 101 -4.36 6.97 -7.53
N ILE A 102 -5.09 5.87 -7.60
CA ILE A 102 -6.11 5.50 -6.62
C ILE A 102 -5.53 4.38 -5.76
N ASP A 103 -5.25 4.69 -4.51
CA ASP A 103 -4.74 3.74 -3.53
C ASP A 103 -5.87 3.34 -2.58
N ILE A 104 -6.20 2.05 -2.58
CA ILE A 104 -7.23 1.47 -1.73
C ILE A 104 -6.54 0.66 -0.65
N GLY A 105 -6.39 1.27 0.52
CA GLY A 105 -5.80 0.64 1.69
C GLY A 105 -6.78 -0.24 2.47
N GLY A 106 -6.28 -0.88 3.52
CA GLY A 106 -7.12 -1.69 4.42
C GLY A 106 -8.16 -0.86 5.17
N GLN A 107 -7.86 0.39 5.52
CA GLN A 107 -8.73 1.25 6.34
C GLN A 107 -8.99 2.63 5.73
N ASP A 108 -8.33 2.97 4.67
CA ASP A 108 -8.45 4.26 3.99
C ASP A 108 -8.43 4.12 2.46
N VAL A 109 -8.83 5.17 1.77
CA VAL A 109 -8.71 5.32 0.32
C VAL A 109 -8.10 6.67 0.04
N LYS A 110 -7.15 6.71 -0.85
CA LYS A 110 -6.46 7.93 -1.28
C LYS A 110 -6.50 8.05 -2.79
N VAL A 111 -6.73 9.26 -3.26
CA VAL A 111 -6.57 9.62 -4.67
C VAL A 111 -5.46 10.66 -4.74
N LEU A 112 -4.42 10.36 -5.49
CA LEU A 112 -3.24 11.21 -5.65
C LEU A 112 -3.22 11.77 -7.04
N GLN A 113 -2.97 13.06 -7.17
CA GLN A 113 -2.60 13.69 -8.43
C GLN A 113 -1.08 13.75 -8.52
N VAL A 114 -0.53 13.28 -9.62
CA VAL A 114 0.91 13.11 -9.82
C VAL A 114 1.34 13.83 -11.09
N GLU A 115 2.41 14.60 -11.01
CA GLU A 115 3.05 15.25 -12.15
C GLU A 115 4.57 15.03 -12.08
N ASN A 116 5.14 14.47 -13.13
CA ASN A 116 6.58 14.18 -13.23
C ASN A 116 7.13 13.39 -12.01
N GLY A 117 6.34 12.44 -11.49
CA GLY A 117 6.73 11.62 -10.35
C GLY A 117 6.66 12.32 -9.00
N VAL A 118 6.02 13.49 -8.94
CA VAL A 118 5.79 14.26 -7.71
C VAL A 118 4.29 14.37 -7.47
N MET A 119 3.87 14.10 -6.24
CA MET A 119 2.49 14.32 -5.82
C MET A 119 2.22 15.83 -5.72
N THR A 120 1.23 16.32 -6.48
CA THR A 120 0.83 17.74 -6.48
C THR A 120 -0.41 18.00 -5.64
N ASN A 121 -1.29 16.99 -5.53
CA ASN A 121 -2.51 17.09 -4.73
C ASN A 121 -2.96 15.70 -4.29
N PHE A 122 -3.78 15.62 -3.24
CA PHE A 122 -4.42 14.37 -2.81
C PHE A 122 -5.76 14.61 -2.11
N VAL A 123 -6.60 13.61 -2.18
CA VAL A 123 -7.83 13.49 -1.38
C VAL A 123 -7.81 12.14 -0.67
N MET A 124 -8.20 12.11 0.59
CA MET A 124 -8.19 10.90 1.40
C MET A 124 -9.53 10.73 2.14
N ASN A 125 -10.03 9.50 2.15
CA ASN A 125 -11.09 9.07 3.04
C ASN A 125 -10.50 8.08 4.06
N ASP A 126 -10.39 8.52 5.31
CA ASP A 126 -9.92 7.74 6.46
C ASP A 126 -10.98 7.54 7.54
N LYS A 127 -12.21 8.01 7.29
CA LYS A 127 -13.31 8.03 8.27
C LYS A 127 -14.41 7.03 7.99
N CYS A 128 -14.51 6.55 6.75
CA CYS A 128 -15.54 5.63 6.33
C CYS A 128 -14.92 4.38 5.71
N ALA A 129 -15.27 3.20 6.24
CA ALA A 129 -14.79 1.93 5.71
C ALA A 129 -15.34 1.57 4.32
N ALA A 130 -16.41 2.26 3.86
CA ALA A 130 -16.95 2.04 2.53
C ALA A 130 -15.89 2.33 1.47
N GLY A 131 -15.70 1.40 0.54
CA GLY A 131 -14.68 1.50 -0.51
C GLY A 131 -13.26 1.12 -0.08
N THR A 132 -13.03 0.72 1.18
CA THR A 132 -11.73 0.24 1.67
C THR A 132 -11.65 -1.29 1.64
N GLY A 133 -10.43 -1.84 1.83
CA GLY A 133 -10.24 -3.28 1.96
C GLY A 133 -11.05 -3.89 3.11
N ARG A 134 -11.27 -3.15 4.20
CA ARG A 134 -12.09 -3.61 5.32
C ARG A 134 -13.54 -3.86 4.93
N PHE A 135 -14.09 -3.09 4.00
CA PHE A 135 -15.41 -3.34 3.45
C PHE A 135 -15.46 -4.69 2.73
N LEU A 136 -14.44 -4.98 1.92
CA LEU A 136 -14.33 -6.27 1.22
C LEU A 136 -14.20 -7.44 2.20
N ASP A 137 -13.40 -7.30 3.27
CA ASP A 137 -13.27 -8.30 4.32
C ASP A 137 -14.63 -8.61 5.00
N VAL A 138 -15.40 -7.55 5.29
CA VAL A 138 -16.73 -7.72 5.91
C VAL A 138 -17.69 -8.42 4.94
N MET A 139 -17.70 -8.02 3.66
CA MET A 139 -18.55 -8.64 2.65
C MET A 139 -18.18 -10.11 2.40
N ALA A 140 -16.91 -10.43 2.34
CA ALA A 140 -16.45 -11.81 2.20
C ALA A 140 -16.94 -12.70 3.35
N ARG A 141 -16.88 -12.19 4.59
CA ARG A 141 -17.43 -12.90 5.76
C ARG A 141 -18.95 -13.10 5.69
N VAL A 142 -19.69 -12.07 5.27
CA VAL A 142 -21.16 -12.16 5.10
C VAL A 142 -21.53 -13.19 4.04
N LEU A 143 -20.71 -13.31 2.98
CA LEU A 143 -20.91 -14.29 1.91
C LEU A 143 -20.26 -15.65 2.19
N GLU A 144 -19.60 -15.80 3.35
CA GLU A 144 -18.89 -17.03 3.76
C GLU A 144 -17.84 -17.51 2.74
N VAL A 145 -17.11 -16.55 2.14
CA VAL A 145 -16.05 -16.80 1.15
C VAL A 145 -14.78 -16.08 1.54
N LYS A 146 -13.67 -16.37 0.84
CA LYS A 146 -12.43 -15.60 0.97
C LYS A 146 -12.51 -14.32 0.13
N VAL A 147 -11.75 -13.30 0.51
CA VAL A 147 -11.70 -12.01 -0.22
C VAL A 147 -11.28 -12.22 -1.67
N GLU A 148 -10.35 -13.12 -1.92
CA GLU A 148 -9.84 -13.46 -3.26
C GLU A 148 -10.92 -14.04 -4.17
N GLU A 149 -11.97 -14.65 -3.60
CA GLU A 149 -13.08 -15.26 -4.36
C GLU A 149 -14.17 -14.26 -4.75
N LEU A 150 -14.17 -13.05 -4.18
CA LEU A 150 -15.19 -12.03 -4.45
C LEU A 150 -15.25 -11.64 -5.93
N GLY A 151 -14.10 -11.54 -6.60
CA GLY A 151 -14.03 -11.22 -8.03
C GLY A 151 -14.71 -12.26 -8.89
N ASP A 152 -14.45 -13.55 -8.64
CA ASP A 152 -15.05 -14.66 -9.38
C ASP A 152 -16.55 -14.78 -9.13
N LEU A 153 -17.00 -14.45 -7.92
CA LEU A 153 -18.44 -14.38 -7.60
C LEU A 153 -19.11 -13.22 -8.32
N ALA A 154 -18.48 -12.04 -8.34
CA ALA A 154 -19.00 -10.89 -9.05
C ALA A 154 -19.13 -11.16 -10.56
N ALA A 155 -18.18 -11.85 -11.16
CA ALA A 155 -18.22 -12.23 -12.58
C ALA A 155 -19.39 -13.16 -12.94
N LYS A 156 -19.96 -13.87 -11.97
CA LYS A 156 -21.14 -14.74 -12.15
C LYS A 156 -22.47 -13.98 -12.00
N SER A 157 -22.44 -12.70 -11.62
CA SER A 157 -23.66 -11.90 -11.47
C SER A 157 -24.34 -11.70 -12.83
N THR A 158 -25.64 -11.92 -12.85
CA THR A 158 -26.50 -11.66 -14.02
C THR A 158 -27.32 -10.37 -13.86
N LYS A 159 -27.10 -9.64 -12.76
CA LYS A 159 -27.78 -8.37 -12.46
C LYS A 159 -26.77 -7.27 -12.27
N ASP A 160 -27.07 -6.10 -12.81
CA ASP A 160 -26.31 -4.89 -12.54
C ASP A 160 -26.56 -4.45 -11.09
N ALA A 161 -25.50 -4.40 -10.29
CA ALA A 161 -25.56 -3.86 -8.94
C ALA A 161 -25.30 -2.35 -8.97
N VAL A 162 -26.14 -1.57 -8.31
CA VAL A 162 -26.02 -0.12 -8.21
C VAL A 162 -25.62 0.25 -6.78
N SER A 163 -24.52 0.99 -6.64
CA SER A 163 -24.16 1.64 -5.39
C SER A 163 -24.68 3.08 -5.39
N TYR A 164 -25.41 3.45 -4.35
CA TYR A 164 -25.96 4.80 -4.22
C TYR A 164 -24.94 5.83 -3.72
N THR A 165 -23.76 5.43 -3.31
CA THR A 165 -22.75 6.33 -2.72
C THR A 165 -22.39 7.50 -3.65
N HIS A 166 -22.25 7.25 -4.93
CA HIS A 166 -21.94 8.26 -5.93
C HIS A 166 -23.17 9.03 -6.45
N LEU A 167 -24.38 8.53 -6.21
CA LEU A 167 -25.63 9.17 -6.65
C LEU A 167 -26.11 10.25 -5.68
N THR A 168 -25.62 10.24 -4.46
CA THR A 168 -26.01 11.25 -3.46
C THR A 168 -25.40 12.62 -3.73
N LEU A 169 -24.22 12.70 -4.30
CA LEU A 169 -23.55 13.97 -4.59
C LEU A 169 -24.33 14.84 -5.63
N PRO A 170 -24.75 14.33 -6.80
CA PRO A 170 -25.56 15.09 -7.72
C PRO A 170 -26.93 15.49 -7.15
N THR A 171 -27.54 14.64 -6.34
CA THR A 171 -28.84 14.89 -5.74
C THR A 171 -28.80 16.02 -4.73
N ILE A 172 -27.71 16.12 -3.95
CA ILE A 172 -27.52 17.22 -2.98
C ILE A 172 -27.35 18.56 -3.68
N LEU A 173 -26.80 18.58 -4.89
CA LEU A 173 -26.61 19.82 -5.67
C LEU A 173 -27.89 20.27 -6.38
N LEU A 174 -28.93 19.47 -6.41
CA LEU A 174 -30.22 19.79 -7.04
C LEU A 174 -31.30 20.20 -6.04
N VAL A 175 -30.96 20.25 -4.76
CA VAL A 175 -31.75 20.76 -3.65
C VAL A 175 -31.14 22.05 -3.15
#